data_1ea687d562974b78ad2acd82b2f50d82
#
_entry.id   1ea687d562974b78ad2acd82b2f50d82
#
_cell.length_a   1.000
_cell.length_b   1.000
_cell.length_c   1.000
_cell.angle_alpha   90.00
_cell.angle_beta   90.00
_cell.angle_gamma   90.00
#
_symmetry.space_group_name_H-M   'P 1'
#
loop_
_entity.id
_entity.type
_entity.pdbx_description
1 polymer ?
#
loop_
_entity_poly.entity_id
_entity_poly.type
_entity_poly.pdbx_seq_one_letter_code
_entity_poly.pdbx_strand_id
1 'polypeptide(L)'
;MRLKKLELSGFKSFAKATVLEFPSKVTAVVGPNGSGKSNIKESIQWVLGEQSMKSLRGKKGEDLIWNGSPASAGGPQVPRMGKASVTLTFDNKDGSLPIDYEELVLSRRIFRDGTNEYYLNNSQVRLQDVVELIARMGLGETKHNIIGQGEVDRILLASPKEKREMLEEALGLRVYHLKKNETDRKLNATINNMKQVEALLREIAPHLRFLRQQAEKHRTRESLENEL
;
A
#
# COMPACT_ATOMS: atom_id res chain seq x y z
N MET A 1 2.53 -17.63 13.93
CA MET A 1 2.19 -17.36 12.50
C MET A 1 3.04 -18.19 11.55
N ARG A 2 2.45 -18.78 10.51
CA ARG A 2 3.17 -19.57 9.48
C ARG A 2 2.51 -19.34 8.10
N LEU A 3 3.33 -19.16 7.06
CA LEU A 3 2.84 -19.19 5.69
C LEU A 3 2.43 -20.62 5.34
N LYS A 4 1.17 -20.83 4.96
CA LYS A 4 0.57 -22.12 4.65
C LYS A 4 0.53 -22.39 3.15
N LYS A 5 0.13 -21.38 2.37
CA LYS A 5 -0.12 -21.52 0.95
C LYS A 5 0.15 -20.21 0.20
N LEU A 6 0.67 -20.35 -1.03
CA LEU A 6 0.79 -19.26 -2.02
C LEU A 6 0.08 -19.70 -3.30
N GLU A 7 -0.86 -18.92 -3.76
CA GLU A 7 -1.57 -19.13 -5.03
C GLU A 7 -1.21 -18.02 -6.02
N LEU A 8 -0.88 -18.40 -7.23
CA LEU A 8 -0.45 -17.53 -8.32
C LEU A 8 -1.30 -17.80 -9.56
N SER A 9 -1.76 -16.76 -10.22
CA SER A 9 -2.43 -16.87 -11.52
C SER A 9 -2.16 -15.63 -12.37
N GLY A 10 -1.66 -15.84 -13.57
CA GLY A 10 -1.33 -14.75 -14.49
C GLY A 10 -0.17 -13.85 -14.04
N PHE A 11 0.60 -14.24 -13.02
CA PHE A 11 1.68 -13.43 -12.48
C PHE A 11 3.01 -13.82 -13.14
N LYS A 12 3.62 -12.89 -13.88
CA LYS A 12 4.92 -13.06 -14.58
C LYS A 12 5.00 -14.35 -15.38
N SER A 13 5.77 -15.35 -14.92
CA SER A 13 5.93 -16.65 -15.58
C SER A 13 4.82 -17.66 -15.27
N PHE A 14 3.92 -17.35 -14.34
CA PHE A 14 2.84 -18.25 -13.92
C PHE A 14 1.54 -17.95 -14.70
N ALA A 15 1.46 -18.43 -15.95
CA ALA A 15 0.28 -18.28 -16.79
C ALA A 15 -0.95 -19.00 -16.23
N LYS A 16 -0.74 -20.24 -15.75
CA LYS A 16 -1.80 -21.08 -15.16
C LYS A 16 -1.86 -20.86 -13.66
N ALA A 17 -3.03 -21.10 -13.08
CA ALA A 17 -3.19 -21.14 -11.63
C ALA A 17 -2.22 -22.18 -11.05
N THR A 18 -1.36 -21.72 -10.17
CA THR A 18 -0.32 -22.52 -9.51
C THR A 18 -0.47 -22.36 -8.01
N VAL A 19 -0.51 -23.46 -7.30
CA VAL A 19 -0.62 -23.51 -5.84
C VAL A 19 0.67 -24.11 -5.28
N LEU A 20 1.29 -23.39 -4.36
CA LEU A 20 2.46 -23.85 -3.61
C LEU A 20 2.06 -23.96 -2.14
N GLU A 21 2.17 -25.16 -1.59
CA GLU A 21 1.91 -25.42 -0.17
C GLU A 21 3.22 -25.46 0.61
N PHE A 22 3.20 -24.93 1.81
CA PHE A 22 4.35 -24.88 2.74
C PHE A 22 4.03 -25.73 3.98
N PRO A 23 4.18 -27.06 3.90
CA PRO A 23 3.75 -27.98 4.97
C PRO A 23 4.65 -27.88 6.21
N SER A 24 5.89 -27.43 6.06
CA SER A 24 6.88 -27.37 7.13
C SER A 24 7.34 -25.94 7.44
N LYS A 25 8.05 -25.78 8.58
CA LYS A 25 8.63 -24.48 8.98
C LYS A 25 9.72 -24.00 8.02
N VAL A 26 10.39 -24.93 7.35
CA VAL A 26 11.42 -24.63 6.34
C VAL A 26 11.07 -25.36 5.06
N THR A 27 10.97 -24.63 3.96
CA THR A 27 10.68 -25.18 2.63
C THR A 27 11.71 -24.67 1.64
N ALA A 28 12.31 -25.58 0.87
CA ALA A 28 13.24 -25.23 -0.20
C ALA A 28 12.54 -25.31 -1.56
N VAL A 29 12.70 -24.27 -2.39
CA VAL A 29 12.23 -24.25 -3.78
C VAL A 29 13.43 -24.35 -4.69
N VAL A 30 13.59 -25.48 -5.37
CA VAL A 30 14.72 -25.78 -6.25
C VAL A 30 14.26 -25.89 -7.71
N GLY A 31 15.15 -25.59 -8.63
CA GLY A 31 14.88 -25.69 -10.07
C GLY A 31 15.97 -25.01 -10.91
N PRO A 32 15.98 -25.22 -12.22
CA PRO A 32 16.96 -24.61 -13.14
C PRO A 32 16.79 -23.08 -13.22
N ASN A 33 17.78 -22.42 -13.83
CA ASN A 33 17.69 -20.99 -14.12
C ASN A 33 16.51 -20.71 -15.06
N GLY A 34 15.76 -19.64 -14.81
CA GLY A 34 14.57 -19.28 -15.60
C GLY A 34 13.27 -20.00 -15.20
N SER A 35 13.29 -20.97 -14.26
CA SER A 35 12.09 -21.71 -13.85
C SER A 35 11.07 -20.90 -13.02
N GLY A 36 11.32 -19.61 -12.77
CA GLY A 36 10.38 -18.76 -12.03
C GLY A 36 10.61 -18.66 -10.53
N LYS A 37 11.67 -19.25 -9.96
CA LYS A 37 11.99 -19.17 -8.51
C LYS A 37 11.98 -17.75 -7.97
N SER A 38 12.61 -16.81 -8.69
CA SER A 38 12.62 -15.40 -8.30
C SER A 38 11.23 -14.76 -8.37
N ASN A 39 10.36 -15.23 -9.27
CA ASN A 39 9.00 -14.71 -9.38
C ASN A 39 8.12 -15.13 -8.20
N ILE A 40 8.43 -16.26 -7.54
CA ILE A 40 7.79 -16.66 -6.28
C ILE A 40 8.13 -15.64 -5.18
N LYS A 41 9.40 -15.29 -5.01
CA LYS A 41 9.83 -14.24 -4.07
C LYS A 41 9.12 -12.92 -4.36
N GLU A 42 9.13 -12.50 -5.60
CA GLU A 42 8.54 -11.22 -6.02
C GLU A 42 7.01 -11.20 -5.84
N SER A 43 6.34 -12.33 -6.03
CA SER A 43 4.90 -12.44 -5.78
C SER A 43 4.56 -12.24 -4.30
N ILE A 44 5.36 -12.81 -3.40
CA ILE A 44 5.19 -12.62 -1.95
C ILE A 44 5.42 -11.13 -1.60
N GLN A 45 6.51 -10.52 -2.08
CA GLN A 45 6.76 -9.09 -1.87
C GLN A 45 5.62 -8.23 -2.37
N TRP A 46 5.10 -8.53 -3.55
CA TRP A 46 4.04 -7.77 -4.17
C TRP A 46 2.73 -7.80 -3.36
N VAL A 47 2.29 -8.97 -2.89
CA VAL A 47 1.08 -9.10 -2.05
C VAL A 47 1.26 -8.41 -0.70
N LEU A 48 2.46 -8.48 -0.14
CA LEU A 48 2.80 -7.80 1.12
C LEU A 48 2.95 -6.27 0.97
N GLY A 49 2.49 -5.68 -0.13
CA GLY A 49 2.39 -4.23 -0.29
C GLY A 49 3.57 -3.56 -0.98
N GLU A 50 4.53 -4.31 -1.54
CA GLU A 50 5.60 -3.70 -2.35
C GLU A 50 5.02 -3.00 -3.57
N GLN A 51 5.39 -1.73 -3.74
CA GLN A 51 4.94 -0.88 -4.86
C GLN A 51 6.07 -0.51 -5.81
N SER A 52 7.32 -0.67 -5.38
CA SER A 52 8.46 -0.36 -6.20
C SER A 52 8.57 -1.34 -7.37
N MET A 53 8.26 -0.87 -8.55
CA MET A 53 8.41 -1.67 -9.77
C MET A 53 9.86 -2.11 -9.98
N LYS A 54 10.83 -1.32 -9.51
CA LYS A 54 12.25 -1.67 -9.55
C LYS A 54 12.55 -2.92 -8.69
N SER A 55 11.96 -3.01 -7.50
CA SER A 55 12.08 -4.19 -6.62
C SER A 55 11.44 -5.43 -7.23
N LEU A 56 10.39 -5.23 -8.03
CA LEU A 56 9.64 -6.28 -8.73
C LEU A 56 10.17 -6.54 -10.15
N ARG A 57 11.33 -6.00 -10.52
CA ARG A 57 11.94 -6.14 -11.85
C ARG A 57 10.96 -5.85 -13.01
N GLY A 58 10.08 -4.87 -12.84
CA GLY A 58 9.15 -4.37 -13.86
C GLY A 58 9.37 -2.89 -14.10
N LYS A 59 8.87 -2.38 -15.21
CA LYS A 59 8.82 -0.95 -15.53
C LYS A 59 7.45 -0.37 -15.22
N LYS A 60 6.41 -1.15 -15.52
CA LYS A 60 4.98 -0.80 -15.31
C LYS A 60 4.27 -1.94 -14.58
N GLY A 61 3.11 -1.63 -13.98
CA GLY A 61 2.26 -2.63 -13.34
C GLY A 61 1.86 -3.78 -14.28
N GLU A 62 1.63 -3.48 -15.55
CA GLU A 62 1.31 -4.46 -16.58
C GLU A 62 2.39 -5.54 -16.78
N ASP A 63 3.67 -5.23 -16.49
CA ASP A 63 4.79 -6.17 -16.60
C ASP A 63 4.71 -7.32 -15.60
N LEU A 64 3.86 -7.17 -14.58
CA LEU A 64 3.56 -8.24 -13.62
C LEU A 64 2.55 -9.25 -14.16
N ILE A 65 1.83 -8.88 -15.23
CA ILE A 65 0.80 -9.76 -15.83
C ILE A 65 1.43 -10.59 -16.94
N TRP A 66 1.11 -11.88 -16.97
CA TRP A 66 1.54 -12.78 -18.03
C TRP A 66 1.21 -12.21 -19.41
N ASN A 67 2.23 -12.03 -20.23
CA ASN A 67 2.11 -11.37 -21.54
C ASN A 67 1.94 -12.32 -22.73
N GLY A 68 1.67 -13.59 -22.44
CA GLY A 68 1.58 -14.62 -23.47
C GLY A 68 2.93 -15.23 -23.80
N SER A 69 2.92 -16.34 -24.48
CA SER A 69 4.12 -16.95 -25.08
C SER A 69 3.90 -17.09 -26.56
N PRO A 70 4.90 -16.77 -27.40
CA PRO A 70 4.81 -17.08 -28.82
C PRO A 70 4.63 -18.57 -29.00
N ALA A 71 4.00 -18.99 -30.10
CA ALA A 71 3.97 -20.39 -30.49
C ALA A 71 5.42 -20.84 -30.70
N SER A 72 5.96 -21.63 -29.76
CA SER A 72 7.20 -22.37 -30.02
C SER A 72 6.92 -23.47 -31.03
N ALA A 73 7.89 -23.85 -31.83
CA ALA A 73 7.75 -24.83 -32.90
C ALA A 73 7.02 -26.09 -32.36
N GLY A 74 5.73 -26.25 -32.70
CA GLY A 74 4.90 -27.40 -32.31
C GLY A 74 4.09 -27.27 -31.02
N GLY A 75 4.15 -26.15 -30.26
CA GLY A 75 3.37 -25.94 -29.05
C GLY A 75 2.21 -24.95 -29.22
N PRO A 76 1.12 -25.07 -28.43
CA PRO A 76 0.03 -24.11 -28.49
C PRO A 76 0.48 -22.73 -28.00
N GLN A 77 0.02 -21.67 -28.71
CA GLN A 77 0.19 -20.30 -28.26
C GLN A 77 -0.60 -20.09 -26.95
N VAL A 78 0.06 -19.64 -25.89
CA VAL A 78 -0.62 -19.26 -24.66
C VAL A 78 -0.98 -17.77 -24.73
N PRO A 79 -2.28 -17.42 -24.71
CA PRO A 79 -2.71 -16.05 -24.88
C PRO A 79 -2.29 -15.17 -23.69
N ARG A 80 -2.27 -13.87 -23.94
CA ARG A 80 -2.09 -12.84 -22.88
C ARG A 80 -3.23 -12.94 -21.86
N MET A 81 -2.90 -12.74 -20.58
CA MET A 81 -3.94 -12.64 -19.55
C MET A 81 -4.34 -11.20 -19.29
N GLY A 82 -5.61 -10.97 -18.95
CA GLY A 82 -6.15 -9.65 -18.61
C GLY A 82 -5.79 -9.18 -17.20
N LYS A 83 -5.44 -10.13 -16.32
CA LYS A 83 -5.13 -9.85 -14.91
C LYS A 83 -4.09 -10.80 -14.37
N ALA A 84 -3.41 -10.36 -13.29
CA ALA A 84 -2.65 -11.23 -12.41
C ALA A 84 -3.25 -11.22 -11.01
N SER A 85 -3.21 -12.34 -10.34
CA SER A 85 -3.63 -12.46 -8.94
C SER A 85 -2.63 -13.29 -8.14
N VAL A 86 -2.36 -12.86 -6.93
CA VAL A 86 -1.53 -13.58 -5.97
C VAL A 86 -2.27 -13.60 -4.64
N THR A 87 -2.30 -14.77 -4.00
CA THR A 87 -2.94 -14.95 -2.70
C THR A 87 -1.98 -15.67 -1.75
N LEU A 88 -1.83 -15.12 -0.55
CA LEU A 88 -1.10 -15.71 0.57
C LEU A 88 -2.10 -16.15 1.63
N THR A 89 -1.93 -17.37 2.13
CA THR A 89 -2.69 -17.87 3.28
C THR A 89 -1.73 -18.13 4.44
N PHE A 90 -1.99 -17.48 5.56
CA PHE A 90 -1.25 -17.64 6.80
C PHE A 90 -2.08 -18.41 7.82
N ASP A 91 -1.45 -19.32 8.55
CA ASP A 91 -2.01 -20.03 9.69
C ASP A 91 -1.86 -19.17 10.96
N ASN A 92 -2.97 -18.92 11.65
CA ASN A 92 -3.04 -18.13 12.88
C ASN A 92 -3.67 -18.91 14.05
N LYS A 93 -3.65 -20.24 14.01
CA LYS A 93 -4.20 -21.07 15.10
C LYS A 93 -3.52 -20.81 16.44
N ASP A 94 -2.30 -20.30 16.42
CA ASP A 94 -1.53 -19.90 17.60
C ASP A 94 -1.91 -18.51 18.15
N GLY A 95 -2.84 -17.78 17.51
CA GLY A 95 -3.29 -16.45 17.91
C GLY A 95 -2.20 -15.39 17.84
N SER A 96 -1.10 -15.64 17.11
CA SER A 96 0.05 -14.72 17.03
C SER A 96 -0.23 -13.48 16.16
N LEU A 97 -1.26 -13.51 15.32
CA LEU A 97 -1.67 -12.36 14.51
C LEU A 97 -2.70 -11.52 15.26
N PRO A 98 -2.70 -10.19 15.07
CA PRO A 98 -3.66 -9.27 15.69
C PRO A 98 -5.03 -9.29 14.96
N ILE A 99 -5.57 -10.46 14.74
CA ILE A 99 -6.86 -10.72 14.07
C ILE A 99 -7.57 -11.90 14.74
N ASP A 100 -8.91 -11.86 14.76
CA ASP A 100 -9.75 -12.88 15.40
C ASP A 100 -10.08 -14.08 14.48
N TYR A 101 -9.24 -14.35 13.47
CA TYR A 101 -9.44 -15.45 12.52
C TYR A 101 -8.31 -16.49 12.65
N GLU A 102 -8.64 -17.77 12.51
CA GLU A 102 -7.67 -18.87 12.51
C GLU A 102 -6.76 -18.87 11.25
N GLU A 103 -7.24 -18.27 10.17
CA GLU A 103 -6.49 -18.10 8.93
C GLU A 103 -6.59 -16.66 8.43
N LEU A 104 -5.47 -16.13 7.96
CA LEU A 104 -5.40 -14.86 7.28
C LEU A 104 -5.15 -15.11 5.80
N VAL A 105 -6.09 -14.69 4.96
CA VAL A 105 -5.97 -14.76 3.50
C VAL A 105 -5.77 -13.35 2.95
N LEU A 106 -4.60 -13.07 2.43
CA LEU A 106 -4.25 -11.80 1.81
C LEU A 106 -4.13 -11.99 0.31
N SER A 107 -4.90 -11.25 -0.48
CA SER A 107 -4.89 -11.33 -1.93
C SER A 107 -4.69 -9.97 -2.57
N ARG A 108 -3.91 -9.94 -3.65
CA ARG A 108 -3.76 -8.75 -4.50
C ARG A 108 -4.01 -9.13 -5.95
N ARG A 109 -4.74 -8.28 -6.65
CA ARG A 109 -5.02 -8.41 -8.08
C ARG A 109 -4.60 -7.15 -8.81
N ILE A 110 -4.08 -7.30 -10.01
CA ILE A 110 -3.80 -6.20 -10.93
C ILE A 110 -4.41 -6.50 -12.28
N PHE A 111 -5.00 -5.48 -12.87
CA PHE A 111 -5.59 -5.53 -14.20
C PHE A 111 -4.74 -4.71 -15.18
N ARG A 112 -4.93 -4.94 -16.50
CA ARG A 112 -4.16 -4.23 -17.52
C ARG A 112 -4.47 -2.74 -17.66
N ASP A 113 -5.60 -2.30 -17.14
CA ASP A 113 -5.95 -0.87 -17.01
C ASP A 113 -5.19 -0.15 -15.89
N GLY A 114 -4.35 -0.89 -15.14
CA GLY A 114 -3.59 -0.38 -14.00
C GLY A 114 -4.33 -0.47 -12.66
N THR A 115 -5.60 -0.91 -12.66
CA THR A 115 -6.38 -1.08 -11.44
C THR A 115 -5.75 -2.14 -10.53
N ASN A 116 -5.58 -1.79 -9.25
CA ASN A 116 -5.10 -2.70 -8.21
C ASN A 116 -6.18 -2.89 -7.16
N GLU A 117 -6.47 -4.14 -6.83
CA GLU A 117 -7.41 -4.53 -5.79
C GLU A 117 -6.71 -5.33 -4.71
N TYR A 118 -7.07 -5.07 -3.47
CA TYR A 118 -6.55 -5.76 -2.29
C TYR A 118 -7.69 -6.40 -1.53
N TYR A 119 -7.50 -7.62 -1.06
CA TYR A 119 -8.50 -8.38 -0.32
C TYR A 119 -7.90 -8.97 0.94
N LEU A 120 -8.67 -8.90 2.02
CA LEU A 120 -8.38 -9.51 3.32
C LEU A 120 -9.55 -10.42 3.68
N ASN A 121 -9.32 -11.72 3.81
CA ASN A 121 -10.38 -12.71 4.05
C ASN A 121 -11.62 -12.49 3.16
N ASN A 122 -11.40 -12.34 1.85
CA ASN A 122 -12.40 -12.06 0.81
C ASN A 122 -13.07 -10.66 0.84
N SER A 123 -12.80 -9.82 1.83
CA SER A 123 -13.27 -8.44 1.88
C SER A 123 -12.30 -7.52 1.15
N GLN A 124 -12.80 -6.65 0.29
CA GLN A 124 -11.97 -5.66 -0.38
C GLN A 124 -11.53 -4.59 0.62
N VAL A 125 -10.25 -4.28 0.62
CA VAL A 125 -9.63 -3.33 1.54
C VAL A 125 -8.73 -2.35 0.79
N ARG A 126 -8.31 -1.28 1.45
CA ARG A 126 -7.35 -0.32 0.89
C ARG A 126 -5.92 -0.83 1.09
N LEU A 127 -5.02 -0.41 0.22
CA LEU A 127 -3.59 -0.69 0.39
C LEU A 127 -3.07 -0.27 1.79
N GLN A 128 -3.55 0.86 2.30
CA GLN A 128 -3.13 1.36 3.61
C GLN A 128 -3.48 0.39 4.74
N ASP A 129 -4.66 -0.24 4.67
CA ASP A 129 -5.11 -1.23 5.65
C ASP A 129 -4.22 -2.48 5.61
N VAL A 130 -3.83 -2.90 4.39
CA VAL A 130 -2.87 -4.01 4.20
C VAL A 130 -1.51 -3.68 4.79
N VAL A 131 -0.96 -2.49 4.50
CA VAL A 131 0.34 -2.05 5.01
C VAL A 131 0.33 -1.95 6.53
N GLU A 132 -0.75 -1.43 7.13
CA GLU A 132 -0.89 -1.35 8.58
C GLU A 132 -0.97 -2.74 9.23
N LEU A 133 -1.74 -3.66 8.64
CA LEU A 133 -1.82 -5.04 9.12
C LEU A 133 -0.45 -5.73 9.08
N ILE A 134 0.25 -5.64 7.96
CA ILE A 134 1.58 -6.23 7.77
C ILE A 134 2.59 -5.66 8.78
N ALA A 135 2.52 -4.36 9.04
CA ALA A 135 3.36 -3.72 10.06
C ALA A 135 3.05 -4.25 11.47
N ARG A 136 1.76 -4.44 11.80
CA ARG A 136 1.33 -5.05 13.07
C ARG A 136 1.75 -6.53 13.20
N MET A 137 1.81 -7.26 12.09
CA MET A 137 2.28 -8.63 12.03
C MET A 137 3.79 -8.77 12.25
N GLY A 138 4.53 -7.65 12.34
CA GLY A 138 5.99 -7.65 12.43
C GLY A 138 6.68 -8.04 11.11
N LEU A 139 5.93 -8.10 10.00
CA LEU A 139 6.48 -8.38 8.68
C LEU A 139 7.05 -7.14 7.98
N GLY A 140 6.94 -5.97 8.59
CA GLY A 140 7.55 -4.69 8.22
C GLY A 140 7.58 -4.34 6.72
N GLU A 141 8.58 -3.58 6.28
CA GLU A 141 8.88 -3.51 4.84
C GLU A 141 9.40 -4.86 4.35
N THR A 142 8.83 -5.35 3.28
CA THR A 142 9.19 -6.63 2.63
C THR A 142 10.70 -6.76 2.36
N LYS A 143 11.43 -5.64 2.38
CA LYS A 143 12.87 -5.58 2.15
C LYS A 143 13.72 -6.28 3.21
N HIS A 144 13.25 -6.41 4.46
CA HIS A 144 14.05 -6.99 5.55
C HIS A 144 13.66 -8.45 5.84
N ASN A 145 12.41 -8.81 5.59
CA ASN A 145 11.92 -10.18 5.81
C ASN A 145 12.11 -11.08 4.58
N ILE A 146 12.35 -10.50 3.40
CA ILE A 146 12.55 -11.23 2.15
C ILE A 146 13.91 -10.82 1.57
N ILE A 147 14.93 -11.60 1.94
CA ILE A 147 16.32 -11.35 1.51
C ILE A 147 16.47 -11.76 0.04
N GLY A 148 16.80 -10.82 -0.83
CA GLY A 148 17.12 -11.06 -2.22
C GLY A 148 18.60 -11.33 -2.46
N GLN A 149 18.92 -11.77 -3.67
CA GLN A 149 20.30 -11.90 -4.08
C GLN A 149 21.00 -10.52 -4.07
N GLY A 150 22.15 -10.42 -3.41
CA GLY A 150 22.92 -9.17 -3.26
C GLY A 150 22.35 -8.20 -2.19
N GLU A 151 21.27 -8.54 -1.51
CA GLU A 151 20.73 -7.68 -0.44
C GLU A 151 21.57 -7.70 0.83
N VAL A 152 22.23 -8.80 1.10
CA VAL A 152 23.18 -8.90 2.24
C VAL A 152 24.32 -7.91 2.06
N ASP A 153 24.92 -7.84 0.86
CA ASP A 153 25.98 -6.88 0.56
C ASP A 153 25.48 -5.43 0.69
N ARG A 154 24.24 -5.18 0.24
CA ARG A 154 23.62 -3.86 0.38
C ARG A 154 23.42 -3.46 1.84
N ILE A 155 23.00 -4.40 2.70
CA ILE A 155 22.84 -4.16 4.15
C ILE A 155 24.20 -3.83 4.79
N LEU A 156 25.25 -4.57 4.42
CA LEU A 156 26.61 -4.32 4.94
C LEU A 156 27.14 -2.95 4.53
N LEU A 157 26.86 -2.53 3.29
CA LEU A 157 27.29 -1.26 2.71
C LEU A 157 26.33 -0.10 2.98
N ALA A 158 25.19 -0.35 3.63
CA ALA A 158 24.17 0.64 3.93
C ALA A 158 24.72 1.80 4.79
N SER A 159 24.23 2.99 4.54
CA SER A 159 24.54 4.19 5.32
C SER A 159 24.08 4.05 6.80
N PRO A 160 24.67 4.82 7.72
CA PRO A 160 24.22 4.82 9.13
C PRO A 160 22.73 5.11 9.28
N LYS A 161 22.17 5.97 8.43
CA LYS A 161 20.75 6.30 8.42
C LYS A 161 19.89 5.09 8.03
N GLU A 162 20.24 4.41 6.96
CA GLU A 162 19.54 3.19 6.52
C GLU A 162 19.63 2.07 7.55
N LYS A 163 20.80 1.88 8.17
CA LYS A 163 20.97 0.91 9.27
C LYS A 163 20.07 1.23 10.46
N ARG A 164 19.94 2.50 10.80
CA ARG A 164 19.02 2.95 11.85
C ARG A 164 17.57 2.65 11.50
N GLU A 165 17.14 2.98 10.27
CA GLU A 165 15.78 2.69 9.78
C GLU A 165 15.48 1.18 9.85
N MET A 166 16.44 0.32 9.50
CA MET A 166 16.33 -1.13 9.63
C MET A 166 16.13 -1.60 11.08
N LEU A 167 16.87 -1.00 12.02
CA LEU A 167 16.74 -1.32 13.45
C LEU A 167 15.39 -0.85 13.99
N GLU A 168 14.95 0.36 13.65
CA GLU A 168 13.65 0.90 14.04
C GLU A 168 12.50 0.02 13.50
N GLU A 169 12.65 -0.53 12.32
CA GLU A 169 11.70 -1.46 11.72
C GLU A 169 11.69 -2.82 12.46
N ALA A 170 12.85 -3.39 12.75
CA ALA A 170 12.97 -4.63 13.52
C ALA A 170 12.35 -4.50 14.93
N LEU A 171 12.34 -3.29 15.50
CA LEU A 171 11.69 -2.95 16.76
C LEU A 171 10.17 -2.72 16.62
N GLY A 172 9.61 -2.87 15.42
CA GLY A 172 8.17 -2.66 15.17
C GLY A 172 7.71 -1.21 15.21
N LEU A 173 8.64 -0.23 15.14
CA LEU A 173 8.31 1.20 15.22
C LEU A 173 7.65 1.76 13.96
N ARG A 174 7.54 0.97 12.90
CA ARG A 174 6.96 1.39 11.62
C ARG A 174 5.52 1.91 11.75
N VAL A 175 4.68 1.27 12.58
CA VAL A 175 3.30 1.72 12.81
C VAL A 175 3.28 3.15 13.35
N TYR A 176 4.21 3.48 14.26
CA TYR A 176 4.34 4.83 14.80
C TYR A 176 4.80 5.84 13.75
N HIS A 177 5.75 5.48 12.90
CA HIS A 177 6.21 6.33 11.80
C HIS A 177 5.09 6.61 10.79
N LEU A 178 4.29 5.60 10.44
CA LEU A 178 3.12 5.78 9.56
C LEU A 178 2.11 6.75 10.17
N LYS A 179 1.73 6.55 11.45
CA LYS A 179 0.80 7.44 12.15
C LYS A 179 1.36 8.86 12.32
N LYS A 180 2.64 9.00 12.64
CA LYS A 180 3.31 10.30 12.71
C LYS A 180 3.21 11.05 11.38
N ASN A 181 3.62 10.41 10.29
CA ASN A 181 3.59 11.02 8.97
C ASN A 181 2.17 11.42 8.53
N GLU A 182 1.17 10.63 8.88
CA GLU A 182 -0.24 10.96 8.63
C GLU A 182 -0.68 12.19 9.44
N THR A 183 -0.30 12.23 10.72
CA THR A 183 -0.60 13.34 11.62
C THR A 183 0.07 14.64 11.15
N ASP A 184 1.34 14.58 10.76
CA ASP A 184 2.09 15.72 10.23
C ASP A 184 1.44 16.28 8.94
N ARG A 185 0.96 15.40 8.05
CA ARG A 185 0.21 15.81 6.85
C ARG A 185 -1.10 16.51 7.21
N LYS A 186 -1.88 15.94 8.13
CA LYS A 186 -3.14 16.53 8.60
C LYS A 186 -2.91 17.88 9.28
N LEU A 187 -1.88 17.98 10.11
CA LEU A 187 -1.51 19.23 10.79
C LEU A 187 -1.16 20.32 9.79
N ASN A 188 -0.30 20.03 8.81
CA ASN A 188 0.09 20.98 7.78
C ASN A 188 -1.11 21.42 6.93
N ALA A 189 -2.01 20.52 6.57
CA ALA A 189 -3.24 20.86 5.86
C ALA A 189 -4.13 21.77 6.70
N THR A 190 -4.30 21.49 7.99
CA THR A 190 -5.08 22.31 8.92
C THR A 190 -4.49 23.71 9.06
N ILE A 191 -3.16 23.83 9.22
CA ILE A 191 -2.48 25.14 9.28
C ILE A 191 -2.73 25.96 8.00
N ASN A 192 -2.66 25.33 6.85
CA ASN A 192 -2.94 26.00 5.58
C ASN A 192 -4.40 26.46 5.47
N ASN A 193 -5.35 25.61 5.88
CA ASN A 193 -6.76 25.97 5.91
C ASN A 193 -7.03 27.14 6.87
N MET A 194 -6.40 27.15 8.05
CA MET A 194 -6.49 28.26 8.99
C MET A 194 -6.01 29.58 8.38
N LYS A 195 -4.85 29.56 7.70
CA LYS A 195 -4.32 30.76 7.02
C LYS A 195 -5.30 31.27 5.95
N GLN A 196 -5.96 30.39 5.21
CA GLN A 196 -6.98 30.78 4.22
C GLN A 196 -8.20 31.43 4.90
N VAL A 197 -8.70 30.83 5.98
CA VAL A 197 -9.84 31.39 6.74
C VAL A 197 -9.49 32.76 7.34
N GLU A 198 -8.28 32.90 7.90
CA GLU A 198 -7.81 34.19 8.42
C GLU A 198 -7.73 35.27 7.33
N ALA A 199 -7.26 34.91 6.14
CA ALA A 199 -7.21 35.82 5.01
C ALA A 199 -8.62 36.27 4.59
N LEU A 200 -9.57 35.35 4.48
CA LEU A 200 -10.98 35.65 4.20
C LEU A 200 -11.61 36.57 5.28
N LEU A 201 -11.34 36.30 6.54
CA LEU A 201 -11.82 37.13 7.65
C LEU A 201 -11.27 38.55 7.56
N ARG A 202 -9.98 38.73 7.23
CA ARG A 202 -9.36 40.02 7.04
C ARG A 202 -9.99 40.79 5.85
N GLU A 203 -10.40 40.11 4.80
CA GLU A 203 -11.05 40.68 3.64
C GLU A 203 -12.50 41.12 3.94
N ILE A 204 -13.26 40.27 4.65
CA ILE A 204 -14.69 40.51 4.93
C ILE A 204 -14.90 41.51 6.07
N ALA A 205 -14.02 41.54 7.08
CA ALA A 205 -14.22 42.39 8.25
C ALA A 205 -14.40 43.90 7.94
N PRO A 206 -13.65 44.55 7.03
CA PRO A 206 -13.86 45.95 6.66
C PRO A 206 -15.23 46.18 5.99
N HIS A 207 -15.63 45.26 5.11
CA HIS A 207 -16.92 45.35 4.42
C HIS A 207 -18.11 45.24 5.39
N LEU A 208 -18.04 44.34 6.36
CA LEU A 208 -19.04 44.22 7.42
C LEU A 208 -19.13 45.48 8.29
N ARG A 209 -17.99 46.12 8.61
CA ARG A 209 -17.98 47.38 9.36
C ARG A 209 -18.68 48.47 8.57
N PHE A 210 -18.39 48.58 7.29
CA PHE A 210 -19.03 49.57 6.41
C PHE A 210 -20.56 49.36 6.33
N LEU A 211 -21.02 48.15 6.09
CA LEU A 211 -22.44 47.80 6.03
C LEU A 211 -23.17 48.08 7.37
N ARG A 212 -22.55 47.79 8.51
CA ARG A 212 -23.12 48.13 9.81
C ARG A 212 -23.31 49.63 9.99
N GLN A 213 -22.31 50.44 9.62
CA GLN A 213 -22.43 51.91 9.68
C GLN A 213 -23.53 52.40 8.78
N GLN A 214 -23.70 51.86 7.58
CA GLN A 214 -24.82 52.23 6.69
C GLN A 214 -26.17 51.85 7.26
N ALA A 215 -26.29 50.65 7.82
CA ALA A 215 -27.54 50.20 8.45
C ALA A 215 -27.92 51.06 9.65
N GLU A 216 -26.95 51.49 10.48
CA GLU A 216 -27.20 52.42 11.59
C GLU A 216 -27.68 53.80 11.11
N LYS A 217 -27.04 54.34 10.09
CA LYS A 217 -27.48 55.61 9.48
C LYS A 217 -28.90 55.53 8.92
N HIS A 218 -29.24 54.43 8.28
CA HIS A 218 -30.58 54.19 7.75
C HIS A 218 -31.63 54.11 8.85
N ARG A 219 -31.38 53.37 9.93
CA ARG A 219 -32.25 53.30 11.10
C ARG A 219 -32.47 54.65 11.77
N THR A 220 -31.42 55.45 11.93
CA THR A 220 -31.50 56.79 12.52
C THR A 220 -32.34 57.72 11.64
N ARG A 221 -32.20 57.62 10.33
CA ARG A 221 -33.00 58.38 9.39
C ARG A 221 -34.50 57.99 9.45
N GLU A 222 -34.78 56.69 9.47
CA GLU A 222 -36.15 56.14 9.57
C GLU A 222 -36.85 56.59 10.87
N SER A 223 -36.09 56.59 12.01
CA SER A 223 -36.65 57.07 13.28
C SER A 223 -36.98 58.57 13.25
N LEU A 224 -36.15 59.41 12.63
CA LEU A 224 -36.37 60.82 12.48
C LEU A 224 -37.53 61.14 11.51
N GLU A 225 -37.71 60.38 10.45
CA GLU A 225 -38.84 60.45 9.53
C GLU A 225 -40.19 60.07 10.16
N ASN A 226 -40.16 59.19 11.17
CA ASN A 226 -41.37 58.76 11.93
C ASN A 226 -41.72 59.74 13.10
N GLU A 227 -40.81 60.59 13.53
CA GLU A 227 -41.05 61.63 14.56
C GLU A 227 -41.56 62.99 14.01
N LEU A 228 -41.54 63.16 12.70
CA LEU A 228 -42.06 64.30 11.96
C LEU A 228 -43.49 64.03 11.48
#